data_1b86051cb15875dc5923b316c2f18303
#
_entry.id   1b86051cb15875dc5923b316c2f18303
#
_cell.length_a   1.000
_cell.length_b   1.000
_cell.length_c   1.000
_cell.angle_alpha   90.00
_cell.angle_beta   90.00
_cell.angle_gamma   90.00
#
_symmetry.space_group_name_H-M   'P 1'
#
loop_
_entity.id
_entity.type
_entity.pdbx_description
1 polymer ?
#
loop_
_entity_poly.entity_id
_entity_poly.type
_entity_poly.pdbx_seq_one_letter_code
_entity_poly.pdbx_strand_id
1 'polypeptide(L)'
;PRADGHFGDRNDRGGRFGDRPAYEDRGPRLGDTAFRAQRDAMEHAQLALKKLAAQAHGEALTQLLTAWEKRDAALLPSTQELGGRVTGAVRGAWAQALSAPAAGDAAEALLRLEMAAEAPTPAEHIDARRFLQLQLLTRRNDPAPAQTWGQDAARVLASANHPASARRLQNVLKTLLRK
;
A
#
# COMPACT_ATOMS: atom_id res chain seq x y z
N PRO A 1 23.67 91.60 38.58
CA PRO A 1 24.55 90.64 39.22
C PRO A 1 24.18 89.21 38.74
N ARG A 2 25.20 88.53 38.34
CA ARG A 2 25.34 87.05 38.52
C ARG A 2 24.36 86.19 37.79
N ALA A 3 24.70 85.08 37.16
CA ALA A 3 25.90 84.23 37.21
C ALA A 3 25.80 83.32 35.99
N ASP A 4 26.90 83.09 35.42
CA ASP A 4 27.59 81.84 35.19
C ASP A 4 26.67 80.59 34.99
N GLY A 5 26.89 80.02 33.90
CA GLY A 5 26.32 78.70 33.59
C GLY A 5 26.95 78.16 32.35
N HIS A 6 28.19 77.99 32.38
CA HIS A 6 29.04 77.19 31.51
C HIS A 6 28.59 75.70 31.59
N PHE A 7 28.14 75.12 30.55
CA PHE A 7 28.12 73.70 30.32
C PHE A 7 28.21 73.50 28.81
N GLY A 8 29.31 73.13 28.30
CA GLY A 8 29.90 71.84 28.47
C GLY A 8 29.56 71.01 27.25
N ASP A 9 30.32 71.33 26.22
CA ASP A 9 30.64 70.43 25.15
C ASP A 9 30.85 69.01 25.65
N ARG A 10 29.99 68.14 25.30
CA ARG A 10 30.19 66.69 25.33
C ARG A 10 29.23 66.04 24.34
N ASN A 11 29.61 65.74 23.21
CA ASN A 11 30.22 64.43 23.01
C ASN A 11 30.11 64.04 21.56
N ASP A 12 31.12 64.32 20.87
CA ASP A 12 31.48 63.55 19.71
C ASP A 12 31.80 62.13 20.17
N ARG A 13 30.76 61.28 20.16
CA ARG A 13 30.97 59.85 20.11
C ARG A 13 30.52 59.40 18.75
N GLY A 14 31.41 59.56 17.78
CA GLY A 14 31.46 58.78 16.61
C GLY A 14 31.37 57.31 16.97
N GLY A 15 30.15 56.81 16.94
CA GLY A 15 29.90 55.37 16.94
C GLY A 15 30.59 54.81 15.71
N ARG A 16 31.76 54.26 15.89
CA ARG A 16 32.28 53.28 14.95
C ARG A 16 31.27 52.18 14.85
N PHE A 17 30.39 52.26 13.89
CA PHE A 17 29.78 51.08 13.34
C PHE A 17 30.95 50.27 12.78
N GLY A 18 31.45 49.38 13.64
CA GLY A 18 32.39 48.40 13.19
C GLY A 18 31.84 47.71 11.99
N ASP A 19 32.61 47.74 10.96
CA ASP A 19 32.49 46.90 9.80
C ASP A 19 32.20 45.49 10.31
N ARG A 20 30.92 45.10 10.31
CA ARG A 20 30.58 43.71 10.49
C ARG A 20 31.14 43.03 9.23
N PRO A 21 32.09 42.10 9.40
CA PRO A 21 32.61 41.40 8.26
C PRO A 21 31.40 40.81 7.54
N ALA A 22 31.31 41.12 6.26
CA ALA A 22 30.31 40.51 5.40
C ALA A 22 30.30 39.05 5.70
N TYR A 23 29.12 38.53 6.05
CA TYR A 23 28.93 37.11 6.29
C TYR A 23 29.30 36.44 4.97
N GLU A 24 30.56 36.04 4.86
CA GLU A 24 30.95 35.20 3.74
C GLU A 24 30.01 34.00 3.75
N ASP A 25 29.25 33.91 2.70
CA ASP A 25 28.43 32.74 2.45
C ASP A 25 29.39 31.57 2.31
N ARG A 26 29.82 31.08 3.48
CA ARG A 26 30.55 29.83 3.59
C ARG A 26 29.57 28.79 3.19
N GLY A 27 29.62 28.30 1.98
CA GLY A 27 28.78 27.26 1.43
C GLY A 27 28.26 26.22 2.44
N PRO A 28 27.43 25.29 2.09
CA PRO A 28 26.71 24.46 3.05
C PRO A 28 27.68 23.89 4.11
N ARG A 29 27.43 24.17 5.37
CA ARG A 29 28.24 23.68 6.48
C ARG A 29 28.37 22.17 6.39
N LEU A 30 29.50 21.62 6.79
CA LEU A 30 29.76 20.16 6.72
C LEU A 30 28.63 19.33 7.34
N GLY A 31 28.01 19.86 8.42
CA GLY A 31 26.83 19.24 9.05
C GLY A 31 25.60 19.20 8.15
N ASP A 32 25.36 20.26 7.37
CA ASP A 32 24.21 20.30 6.45
C ASP A 32 24.41 19.33 5.27
N THR A 33 25.64 19.19 4.81
CA THR A 33 25.98 18.23 3.76
C THR A 33 25.81 16.79 4.23
N ALA A 34 26.29 16.50 5.45
CA ALA A 34 26.13 15.17 6.05
C ALA A 34 24.65 14.85 6.30
N PHE A 35 23.87 15.82 6.79
CA PHE A 35 22.43 15.65 7.00
C PHE A 35 21.67 15.37 5.71
N ARG A 36 21.96 16.09 4.65
CA ARG A 36 21.37 15.86 3.32
C ARG A 36 21.73 14.48 2.79
N ALA A 37 23.01 14.10 2.88
CA ALA A 37 23.47 12.78 2.45
C ALA A 37 22.78 11.65 3.23
N GLN A 38 22.60 11.82 4.54
CA GLN A 38 21.88 10.84 5.37
C GLN A 38 20.40 10.74 4.96
N ARG A 39 19.73 11.88 4.74
CA ARG A 39 18.33 11.89 4.29
C ARG A 39 18.19 11.23 2.91
N ASP A 40 19.04 11.57 1.97
CA ASP A 40 19.03 10.99 0.62
C ASP A 40 19.28 9.48 0.66
N ALA A 41 20.20 9.03 1.52
CA ALA A 41 20.45 7.61 1.73
C ALA A 41 19.24 6.89 2.32
N MET A 42 18.53 7.51 3.28
CA MET A 42 17.30 6.95 3.84
C MET A 42 16.17 6.88 2.80
N GLU A 43 16.01 7.92 1.99
CA GLU A 43 15.01 7.94 0.91
C GLU A 43 15.30 6.83 -0.12
N HIS A 44 16.56 6.66 -0.53
CA HIS A 44 16.97 5.58 -1.43
C HIS A 44 16.73 4.20 -0.82
N ALA A 45 17.05 4.02 0.47
CA ALA A 45 16.79 2.77 1.17
C ALA A 45 15.29 2.45 1.24
N GLN A 46 14.45 3.43 1.53
CA GLN A 46 13.00 3.28 1.55
C GLN A 46 12.44 2.91 0.17
N LEU A 47 12.94 3.54 -0.90
CA LEU A 47 12.54 3.20 -2.27
C LEU A 47 12.96 1.78 -2.64
N ALA A 48 14.17 1.37 -2.26
CA ALA A 48 14.66 0.01 -2.50
C ALA A 48 13.81 -1.02 -1.74
N LEU A 49 13.47 -0.75 -0.47
CA LEU A 49 12.58 -1.62 0.31
C LEU A 49 11.20 -1.73 -0.30
N LYS A 50 10.63 -0.62 -0.79
CA LYS A 50 9.33 -0.63 -1.49
C LYS A 50 9.38 -1.48 -2.76
N LYS A 51 10.45 -1.38 -3.54
CA LYS A 51 10.63 -2.20 -4.75
C LYS A 51 10.74 -3.67 -4.41
N LEU A 52 11.54 -4.03 -3.39
CA LEU A 52 11.68 -5.41 -2.93
C LEU A 52 10.35 -5.97 -2.42
N ALA A 53 9.61 -5.19 -1.64
CA ALA A 53 8.30 -5.60 -1.15
C ALA A 53 7.30 -5.82 -2.30
N ALA A 54 7.28 -4.94 -3.30
CA ALA A 54 6.42 -5.08 -4.46
C ALA A 54 6.77 -6.30 -5.30
N GLN A 55 8.07 -6.59 -5.47
CA GLN A 55 8.57 -7.77 -6.18
C GLN A 55 8.18 -9.05 -5.43
N ALA A 56 8.45 -9.13 -4.13
CA ALA A 56 8.09 -10.27 -3.31
C ALA A 56 6.58 -10.54 -3.32
N HIS A 57 5.77 -9.48 -3.27
CA HIS A 57 4.32 -9.57 -3.37
C HIS A 57 3.87 -10.11 -4.75
N GLY A 58 4.48 -9.64 -5.83
CA GLY A 58 4.21 -10.15 -7.18
C GLY A 58 4.59 -11.63 -7.34
N GLU A 59 5.69 -12.05 -6.76
CA GLU A 59 6.13 -13.46 -6.75
C GLU A 59 5.17 -14.34 -5.95
N ALA A 60 4.74 -13.91 -4.76
CA ALA A 60 3.76 -14.63 -3.95
C ALA A 60 2.44 -14.80 -4.70
N LEU A 61 1.96 -13.76 -5.37
CA LEU A 61 0.73 -13.80 -6.16
C LEU A 61 0.85 -14.75 -7.35
N THR A 62 1.97 -14.73 -8.06
CA THR A 62 2.26 -15.65 -9.16
C THR A 62 2.29 -17.10 -8.67
N GLN A 63 2.91 -17.34 -7.51
CA GLN A 63 2.97 -18.66 -6.90
C GLN A 63 1.57 -19.16 -6.48
N LEU A 64 0.71 -18.28 -5.94
CA LEU A 64 -0.67 -18.60 -5.64
C LEU A 64 -1.45 -19.03 -6.89
N LEU A 65 -1.31 -18.29 -7.99
CA LEU A 65 -1.98 -18.62 -9.26
C LEU A 65 -1.47 -19.95 -9.84
N THR A 66 -0.18 -20.24 -9.69
CA THR A 66 0.42 -21.52 -10.08
C THR A 66 -0.11 -22.67 -9.23
N ALA A 67 -0.26 -22.45 -7.92
CA ALA A 67 -0.87 -23.42 -7.01
C ALA A 67 -2.31 -23.75 -7.43
N TRP A 68 -3.06 -22.74 -7.83
CA TRP A 68 -4.42 -22.93 -8.34
C TRP A 68 -4.44 -23.71 -9.67
N GLU A 69 -3.60 -23.32 -10.62
CA GLU A 69 -3.50 -23.99 -11.92
C GLU A 69 -3.16 -25.48 -11.77
N LYS A 70 -2.19 -25.79 -10.93
CA LYS A 70 -1.75 -27.17 -10.64
C LYS A 70 -2.60 -27.87 -9.61
N ARG A 71 -3.50 -27.16 -8.94
CA ARG A 71 -4.28 -27.65 -7.80
C ARG A 71 -3.42 -28.35 -6.75
N ASP A 72 -2.34 -27.71 -6.40
CA ASP A 72 -1.38 -28.20 -5.43
C ASP A 72 -1.27 -27.24 -4.25
N ALA A 73 -1.85 -27.63 -3.12
CA ALA A 73 -1.82 -26.85 -1.88
C ALA A 73 -0.39 -26.67 -1.33
N ALA A 74 0.53 -27.57 -1.66
CA ALA A 74 1.93 -27.45 -1.25
C ALA A 74 2.65 -26.27 -1.89
N LEU A 75 2.17 -25.79 -3.05
CA LEU A 75 2.71 -24.62 -3.73
C LEU A 75 2.15 -23.30 -3.19
N LEU A 76 1.17 -23.33 -2.29
CA LEU A 76 0.57 -22.14 -1.72
C LEU A 76 1.59 -21.38 -0.86
N PRO A 77 1.77 -20.05 -1.07
CA PRO A 77 2.68 -19.26 -0.27
C PRO A 77 2.30 -19.26 1.22
N SER A 78 3.28 -19.01 2.09
CA SER A 78 3.05 -18.86 3.53
C SER A 78 2.28 -17.58 3.84
N THR A 79 1.73 -17.49 5.05
CA THR A 79 1.07 -16.26 5.52
C THR A 79 2.02 -15.07 5.55
N GLN A 80 3.29 -15.29 5.82
CA GLN A 80 4.32 -14.23 5.78
C GLN A 80 4.52 -13.69 4.37
N GLU A 81 4.54 -14.55 3.36
CA GLU A 81 4.68 -14.17 1.95
C GLU A 81 3.42 -13.49 1.41
N LEU A 82 2.24 -13.95 1.82
CA LEU A 82 0.96 -13.38 1.40
C LEU A 82 0.65 -12.04 2.07
N GLY A 83 1.20 -11.80 3.25
CA GLY A 83 1.03 -10.56 4.00
C GLY A 83 0.05 -10.66 5.15
N GLY A 84 -0.01 -9.60 5.97
CA GLY A 84 -0.77 -9.58 7.22
C GLY A 84 -2.30 -9.63 7.08
N ARG A 85 -2.81 -9.48 5.87
CA ARG A 85 -4.26 -9.57 5.59
C ARG A 85 -4.76 -11.00 5.47
N VAL A 86 -3.87 -11.93 5.21
CA VAL A 86 -4.19 -13.36 5.13
C VAL A 86 -3.87 -14.01 6.46
N THR A 87 -4.89 -14.28 7.22
CA THR A 87 -4.76 -15.02 8.49
C THR A 87 -4.47 -16.50 8.23
N GLY A 88 -3.99 -17.21 9.25
CA GLY A 88 -3.81 -18.66 9.17
C GLY A 88 -5.10 -19.40 8.80
N ALA A 89 -6.24 -18.93 9.28
CA ALA A 89 -7.56 -19.51 8.96
C ALA A 89 -7.91 -19.33 7.48
N VAL A 90 -7.67 -18.14 6.92
CA VAL A 90 -7.92 -17.86 5.50
C VAL A 90 -7.00 -18.70 4.61
N ARG A 91 -5.71 -18.75 4.93
CA ARG A 91 -4.77 -19.61 4.19
C ARG A 91 -5.16 -21.09 4.28
N GLY A 92 -5.59 -21.54 5.44
CA GLY A 92 -6.11 -22.90 5.63
C GLY A 92 -7.30 -23.21 4.73
N ALA A 93 -8.24 -22.28 4.61
CA ALA A 93 -9.38 -22.40 3.71
C ALA A 93 -8.95 -22.47 2.24
N TRP A 94 -7.95 -21.69 1.83
CA TRP A 94 -7.37 -21.73 0.49
C TRP A 94 -6.67 -23.06 0.20
N ALA A 95 -5.92 -23.57 1.17
CA ALA A 95 -5.28 -24.87 1.05
C ALA A 95 -6.30 -26.01 0.91
N GLN A 96 -7.39 -25.98 1.67
CA GLN A 96 -8.48 -26.95 1.54
C GLN A 96 -9.16 -26.87 0.17
N ALA A 97 -9.42 -25.65 -0.32
CA ALA A 97 -10.01 -25.46 -1.64
C ALA A 97 -9.15 -26.06 -2.75
N LEU A 98 -7.82 -25.92 -2.65
CA LEU A 98 -6.89 -26.47 -3.63
C LEU A 98 -6.70 -28.00 -3.50
N SER A 99 -6.92 -28.56 -2.33
CA SER A 99 -6.76 -30.00 -2.07
C SER A 99 -7.93 -30.83 -2.59
N ALA A 100 -9.09 -30.22 -2.77
CA ALA A 100 -10.28 -30.88 -3.30
C ALA A 100 -10.30 -30.83 -4.84
N PRO A 101 -10.98 -31.75 -5.53
CA PRO A 101 -11.24 -31.63 -6.97
C PRO A 101 -11.96 -30.33 -7.28
N ALA A 102 -11.70 -29.77 -8.46
CA ALA A 102 -12.34 -28.53 -8.90
C ALA A 102 -13.86 -28.68 -8.92
N ALA A 103 -14.56 -27.80 -8.22
CA ALA A 103 -16.02 -27.82 -8.13
C ALA A 103 -16.56 -26.42 -7.90
N GLY A 104 -17.82 -26.22 -8.28
CA GLY A 104 -18.54 -24.99 -8.04
C GLY A 104 -18.32 -23.93 -9.12
N ASP A 105 -19.04 -22.82 -8.96
CA ASP A 105 -19.00 -21.67 -9.83
C ASP A 105 -18.36 -20.47 -9.12
N ALA A 106 -17.39 -19.87 -9.75
CA ALA A 106 -16.68 -18.71 -9.23
C ALA A 106 -17.32 -17.35 -9.59
N ALA A 107 -18.39 -17.34 -10.39
CA ALA A 107 -18.93 -16.11 -10.95
C ALA A 107 -19.31 -15.08 -9.88
N GLU A 108 -20.10 -15.46 -8.91
CA GLU A 108 -20.51 -14.56 -7.82
C GLU A 108 -19.33 -14.17 -6.93
N ALA A 109 -18.47 -15.12 -6.57
CA ALA A 109 -17.31 -14.87 -5.74
C ALA A 109 -16.34 -13.88 -6.38
N LEU A 110 -16.10 -13.96 -7.69
CA LEU A 110 -15.28 -12.99 -8.42
C LEU A 110 -15.89 -11.58 -8.41
N LEU A 111 -17.19 -11.47 -8.58
CA LEU A 111 -17.89 -10.18 -8.50
C LEU A 111 -17.77 -9.57 -7.10
N ARG A 112 -17.94 -10.38 -6.07
CA ARG A 112 -17.77 -9.94 -4.67
C ARG A 112 -16.34 -9.48 -4.38
N LEU A 113 -15.35 -10.18 -4.89
CA LEU A 113 -13.94 -9.79 -4.78
C LEU A 113 -13.64 -8.47 -5.49
N GLU A 114 -14.19 -8.27 -6.67
CA GLU A 114 -14.04 -7.02 -7.41
C GLU A 114 -14.70 -5.85 -6.68
N MET A 115 -15.83 -6.07 -6.03
CA MET A 115 -16.47 -5.08 -5.17
C MET A 115 -15.63 -4.77 -3.93
N ALA A 116 -15.07 -5.79 -3.28
CA ALA A 116 -14.21 -5.62 -2.11
C ALA A 116 -12.91 -4.86 -2.43
N ALA A 117 -12.34 -5.10 -3.60
CA ALA A 117 -11.13 -4.44 -4.09
C ALA A 117 -11.40 -3.08 -4.74
N GLU A 118 -12.68 -2.72 -4.93
CA GLU A 118 -13.06 -1.54 -5.73
C GLU A 118 -12.45 -1.58 -7.14
N ALA A 119 -12.30 -2.79 -7.67
CA ALA A 119 -11.76 -3.04 -8.99
C ALA A 119 -12.86 -3.04 -10.06
N PRO A 120 -12.52 -2.69 -11.30
CA PRO A 120 -13.47 -2.78 -12.40
C PRO A 120 -13.81 -4.23 -12.71
N THR A 121 -15.06 -4.46 -13.11
CA THR A 121 -15.54 -5.74 -13.61
C THR A 121 -15.50 -5.73 -15.15
N PRO A 122 -15.12 -6.83 -15.82
CA PRO A 122 -15.21 -6.92 -17.27
C PRO A 122 -16.60 -6.60 -17.79
N ALA A 123 -16.68 -5.99 -18.97
CA ALA A 123 -17.94 -5.51 -19.55
C ALA A 123 -19.05 -6.58 -19.60
N GLU A 124 -18.66 -7.81 -19.88
CA GLU A 124 -19.54 -8.98 -19.94
C GLU A 124 -20.27 -9.29 -18.63
N HIS A 125 -19.71 -8.86 -17.50
CA HIS A 125 -20.19 -9.17 -16.15
C HIS A 125 -20.75 -7.94 -15.41
N ILE A 126 -20.82 -6.78 -16.05
CA ILE A 126 -21.29 -5.55 -15.40
C ILE A 126 -22.75 -5.67 -14.94
N ASP A 127 -23.61 -6.26 -15.75
CA ASP A 127 -25.02 -6.42 -15.41
C ASP A 127 -25.19 -7.38 -14.23
N ALA A 128 -24.42 -8.46 -14.19
CA ALA A 128 -24.39 -9.37 -13.06
C ALA A 128 -23.90 -8.69 -11.78
N ARG A 129 -22.91 -7.81 -11.89
CA ARG A 129 -22.44 -7.00 -10.75
C ARG A 129 -23.52 -6.05 -10.23
N ARG A 130 -24.23 -5.37 -11.13
CA ARG A 130 -25.34 -4.48 -10.75
C ARG A 130 -26.44 -5.23 -10.03
N PHE A 131 -26.80 -6.39 -10.55
CA PHE A 131 -27.79 -7.26 -9.93
C PHE A 131 -27.38 -7.70 -8.52
N LEU A 132 -26.14 -8.13 -8.38
CA LEU A 132 -25.57 -8.51 -7.06
C LEU A 132 -25.56 -7.30 -6.09
N GLN A 133 -25.21 -6.11 -6.56
CA GLN A 133 -25.24 -4.90 -5.72
C GLN A 133 -26.64 -4.62 -5.19
N LEU A 134 -27.68 -4.76 -6.04
CA LEU A 134 -29.07 -4.63 -5.61
C LEU A 134 -29.48 -5.67 -4.57
N GLN A 135 -29.05 -6.92 -4.77
CA GLN A 135 -29.29 -7.98 -3.78
C GLN A 135 -28.65 -7.68 -2.44
N LEU A 136 -27.43 -7.19 -2.43
CA LEU A 136 -26.71 -6.84 -1.20
C LEU A 136 -27.35 -5.67 -0.46
N LEU A 137 -27.96 -4.72 -1.17
CA LEU A 137 -28.70 -3.63 -0.55
C LEU A 137 -29.99 -4.10 0.14
N THR A 138 -30.62 -5.14 -0.37
CA THR A 138 -31.85 -5.73 0.21
C THR A 138 -31.56 -6.69 1.37
N ARG A 139 -30.42 -7.36 1.32
CA ARG A 139 -29.99 -8.34 2.35
C ARG A 139 -29.13 -7.67 3.41
N ARG A 140 -29.74 -6.91 4.29
CA ARG A 140 -29.02 -6.10 5.31
C ARG A 140 -28.17 -6.91 6.29
N ASN A 141 -28.46 -8.19 6.46
CA ASN A 141 -27.76 -9.08 7.40
C ASN A 141 -26.59 -9.84 6.76
N ASP A 142 -26.44 -9.77 5.44
CA ASP A 142 -25.34 -10.45 4.78
C ASP A 142 -24.04 -9.64 4.99
N PRO A 143 -22.91 -10.30 5.30
CA PRO A 143 -21.65 -9.62 5.47
C PRO A 143 -21.20 -8.99 4.15
N ALA A 144 -20.63 -7.78 4.25
CA ALA A 144 -20.12 -7.06 3.08
C ALA A 144 -18.95 -7.82 2.43
N PRO A 145 -18.77 -7.70 1.11
CA PRO A 145 -17.65 -8.34 0.41
C PRO A 145 -16.28 -8.03 0.99
N ALA A 146 -16.08 -6.81 1.50
CA ALA A 146 -14.84 -6.42 2.15
C ALA A 146 -14.54 -7.21 3.44
N GLN A 147 -15.54 -7.77 4.08
CA GLN A 147 -15.41 -8.58 5.30
C GLN A 147 -15.15 -10.07 5.00
N THR A 148 -15.59 -10.54 3.83
CA THR A 148 -15.57 -11.97 3.47
C THR A 148 -14.69 -12.29 2.28
N TRP A 149 -13.85 -11.35 1.84
CA TRP A 149 -13.06 -11.54 0.63
C TRP A 149 -12.13 -12.76 0.68
N GLY A 150 -11.60 -13.10 1.85
CA GLY A 150 -10.78 -14.30 2.03
C GLY A 150 -11.54 -15.59 1.75
N GLN A 151 -12.80 -15.66 2.17
CA GLN A 151 -13.68 -16.80 1.90
C GLN A 151 -14.13 -16.81 0.42
N ASP A 152 -14.40 -15.67 -0.15
CA ASP A 152 -14.74 -15.55 -1.56
C ASP A 152 -13.58 -15.97 -2.45
N ALA A 153 -12.35 -15.62 -2.10
CA ALA A 153 -11.14 -16.10 -2.76
C ALA A 153 -11.01 -17.63 -2.66
N ALA A 154 -11.33 -18.22 -1.53
CA ALA A 154 -11.35 -19.67 -1.37
C ALA A 154 -12.34 -20.35 -2.33
N ARG A 155 -13.51 -19.76 -2.53
CA ARG A 155 -14.51 -20.26 -3.49
C ARG A 155 -13.99 -20.22 -4.93
N VAL A 156 -13.28 -19.15 -5.29
CA VAL A 156 -12.64 -19.04 -6.61
C VAL A 156 -11.58 -20.12 -6.78
N LEU A 157 -10.72 -20.31 -5.77
CA LEU A 157 -9.68 -21.34 -5.78
C LEU A 157 -10.25 -22.76 -5.81
N ALA A 158 -11.45 -22.97 -5.26
CA ALA A 158 -12.15 -24.25 -5.33
C ALA A 158 -12.69 -24.55 -6.75
N SER A 159 -12.91 -23.54 -7.57
CA SER A 159 -13.38 -23.70 -8.94
C SER A 159 -12.23 -24.03 -9.90
N ALA A 160 -12.59 -24.44 -11.14
CA ALA A 160 -11.62 -24.69 -12.17
C ALA A 160 -10.88 -23.40 -12.58
N ASN A 161 -9.58 -23.53 -12.84
CA ASN A 161 -8.77 -22.42 -13.33
C ASN A 161 -9.05 -22.15 -14.82
N HIS A 162 -9.44 -20.92 -15.12
CA HIS A 162 -9.57 -20.41 -16.48
C HIS A 162 -8.74 -19.12 -16.62
N PRO A 163 -8.12 -18.86 -17.77
CA PRO A 163 -7.26 -17.68 -17.94
C PRO A 163 -7.97 -16.35 -17.60
N ALA A 164 -9.22 -16.19 -17.99
CA ALA A 164 -10.01 -15.00 -17.68
C ALA A 164 -10.26 -14.83 -16.18
N SER A 165 -10.64 -15.91 -15.50
CA SER A 165 -10.84 -15.91 -14.04
C SER A 165 -9.53 -15.68 -13.30
N ALA A 166 -8.43 -16.25 -13.77
CA ALA A 166 -7.10 -16.05 -13.19
C ALA A 166 -6.67 -14.59 -13.25
N ARG A 167 -6.89 -13.90 -14.34
CA ARG A 167 -6.61 -12.46 -14.46
C ARG A 167 -7.45 -11.62 -13.50
N ARG A 168 -8.73 -11.94 -13.38
CA ARG A 168 -9.64 -11.25 -12.46
C ARG A 168 -9.19 -11.44 -11.01
N LEU A 169 -8.88 -12.67 -10.62
CA LEU A 169 -8.37 -12.98 -9.28
C LEU A 169 -7.04 -12.26 -9.00
N GLN A 170 -6.12 -12.28 -9.95
CA GLN A 170 -4.85 -11.57 -9.82
C GLN A 170 -5.06 -10.08 -9.60
N ASN A 171 -5.94 -9.44 -10.36
CA ASN A 171 -6.21 -8.01 -10.25
C ASN A 171 -6.77 -7.63 -8.88
N VAL A 172 -7.72 -8.41 -8.36
CA VAL A 172 -8.32 -8.12 -7.05
C VAL A 172 -7.36 -8.39 -5.91
N LEU A 173 -6.57 -9.45 -5.97
CA LEU A 173 -5.61 -9.81 -4.92
C LEU A 173 -4.43 -8.84 -4.86
N LYS A 174 -4.02 -8.24 -5.95
CA LYS A 174 -3.03 -7.14 -5.94
C LYS A 174 -3.43 -6.02 -4.99
N THR A 175 -4.70 -5.70 -4.93
CA THR A 175 -5.24 -4.65 -4.08
C THR A 175 -5.54 -5.17 -2.68
N LEU A 176 -6.23 -6.29 -2.57
CA LEU A 176 -6.70 -6.83 -1.29
C LEU A 176 -5.57 -7.29 -0.36
N LEU A 177 -4.49 -7.81 -0.90
CA LEU A 177 -3.34 -8.22 -0.10
C LEU A 177 -2.50 -7.04 0.42
N ARG A 178 -2.63 -5.86 -0.19
CA ARG A 178 -1.88 -4.65 0.19
C ARG A 178 -2.62 -3.70 1.14
N LYS A 179 -3.94 -3.77 1.20
CA LYS A 179 -4.77 -2.85 2.02
C LYS A 179 -4.59 -3.03 3.53
#